data_e54fe2c8e567e30e6081fb50467840b6
#
_entry.id   e54fe2c8e567e30e6081fb50467840b6
#
_cell.length_a   1.000
_cell.length_b   1.000
_cell.length_c   1.000
_cell.angle_alpha   90.00
_cell.angle_beta   90.00
_cell.angle_gamma   90.00
#
_symmetry.space_group_name_H-M   'P 1'
#
loop_
_entity.id
_entity.type
_entity.pdbx_description
1 polymer ?
#
loop_
_entity_poly.entity_id
_entity_poly.type
_entity_poly.pdbx_seq_one_letter_code
_entity_poly.pdbx_strand_id
1 'polypeptide(L)'
;QAVDLIAGQPGVEDERYLYRNTKDDRNVLVDYGFEDLSGIELSHEEEGVVNQSYQGYSLYTSSDTERRYFGNVMGASENFWADMRIFEGEKDAETLTQKMATGEYVIIGCPMDKLTEEPRNTPLTDQLQVGESISFYKDGELVKTSTILAKAILVGTETETPTGTTAQAHIAADAPFVYLPDTVFKEIYDAPTLLTYGFNVDEALQPQMEEFLSSYVSENTSVAYTSTKLLKEQLDSVRSMILVIGGLIGCIMAFAGLINFANMIITNIITRRHEFATMQSIGMTGKQLRRLTVYEGIYYAVGADIIGGAVAAILAVTVLKSALNGPSMWFFTLNITLVPVLVIGVLYLLLAAVIPLIVLHFFNKGTVVERLRTSE
;
A
#
# COMPACT_ATOMS: atom_id res chain seq x y z
N GLN A 1 -26.07 -4.62 18.15
CA GLN A 1 -25.40 -4.39 19.46
C GLN A 1 -24.06 -3.65 19.30
N ALA A 2 -23.10 -4.15 18.45
CA ALA A 2 -21.82 -3.47 18.27
C ALA A 2 -21.98 -2.07 17.64
N VAL A 3 -22.78 -1.97 16.58
CA VAL A 3 -23.09 -0.70 15.89
C VAL A 3 -23.73 0.28 16.88
N ASP A 4 -24.78 -0.11 17.59
CA ASP A 4 -25.49 0.76 18.53
C ASP A 4 -24.60 1.24 19.68
N LEU A 5 -23.68 0.36 20.14
CA LEU A 5 -22.76 0.67 21.21
C LEU A 5 -21.70 1.70 20.78
N ILE A 6 -21.16 1.57 19.56
CA ILE A 6 -20.15 2.47 19.02
C ILE A 6 -20.81 3.79 18.59
N ALA A 7 -21.94 3.73 17.90
CA ALA A 7 -22.72 4.90 17.47
C ALA A 7 -23.15 5.78 18.65
N GLY A 8 -23.36 5.18 19.82
CA GLY A 8 -23.67 5.91 21.07
C GLY A 8 -22.47 6.62 21.71
N GLN A 9 -21.26 6.47 21.19
CA GLN A 9 -20.09 7.14 21.73
C GLN A 9 -20.03 8.61 21.29
N PRO A 10 -19.53 9.52 22.12
CA PRO A 10 -19.43 10.93 21.76
C PRO A 10 -18.46 11.15 20.60
N GLY A 11 -18.86 12.01 19.65
CA GLY A 11 -18.04 12.42 18.54
C GLY A 11 -17.99 11.44 17.37
N VAL A 12 -18.81 10.41 17.35
CA VAL A 12 -18.97 9.53 16.19
C VAL A 12 -19.82 10.22 15.14
N GLU A 13 -19.25 10.34 13.96
CA GLU A 13 -19.85 10.98 12.79
C GLU A 13 -19.65 10.13 11.54
N ASP A 14 -20.48 10.35 10.52
CA ASP A 14 -20.29 9.79 9.17
C ASP A 14 -20.16 8.25 9.18
N GLU A 15 -21.10 7.60 9.84
CA GLU A 15 -21.12 6.15 10.00
C GLU A 15 -21.35 5.44 8.68
N ARG A 16 -20.55 4.41 8.43
CA ARG A 16 -20.59 3.56 7.24
C ARG A 16 -20.46 2.12 7.65
N TYR A 17 -21.41 1.30 7.29
CA TYR A 17 -21.34 -0.11 7.61
C TYR A 17 -21.84 -1.00 6.48
N LEU A 18 -21.33 -2.22 6.50
CA LEU A 18 -21.74 -3.30 5.61
C LEU A 18 -22.15 -4.51 6.43
N TYR A 19 -23.30 -5.02 6.12
CA TYR A 19 -23.71 -6.38 6.46
C TYR A 19 -23.37 -7.32 5.31
N ARG A 20 -23.21 -8.58 5.60
CA ARG A 20 -23.07 -9.63 4.59
C ARG A 20 -23.98 -10.82 4.92
N ASN A 21 -24.34 -11.57 3.89
CA ASN A 21 -24.88 -12.90 4.06
C ASN A 21 -23.77 -13.89 4.45
N THR A 22 -24.15 -15.00 5.05
CA THR A 22 -23.23 -16.05 5.53
C THR A 22 -23.65 -17.40 4.95
N LYS A 23 -22.83 -18.43 5.19
CA LYS A 23 -23.18 -19.80 4.79
C LYS A 23 -24.46 -20.34 5.47
N ASP A 24 -24.91 -19.71 6.54
CA ASP A 24 -26.15 -20.10 7.23
C ASP A 24 -27.40 -19.59 6.50
N ASP A 25 -27.24 -18.63 5.57
CA ASP A 25 -28.32 -18.04 4.76
C ASP A 25 -28.55 -18.77 3.43
N ARG A 26 -28.29 -20.09 3.39
CA ARG A 26 -28.43 -20.93 2.16
C ARG A 26 -29.86 -21.03 1.63
N ASN A 27 -30.83 -20.68 2.43
CA ASN A 27 -32.24 -20.62 2.04
C ASN A 27 -32.57 -19.38 1.21
N VAL A 28 -31.62 -18.42 1.10
CA VAL A 28 -31.76 -17.24 0.25
C VAL A 28 -30.91 -17.39 -1.01
N LEU A 29 -31.55 -17.38 -2.16
CA LEU A 29 -30.93 -17.54 -3.47
C LEU A 29 -31.18 -16.31 -4.35
N VAL A 30 -30.23 -15.99 -5.18
CA VAL A 30 -30.28 -14.89 -6.15
C VAL A 30 -30.43 -15.46 -7.56
N ASP A 31 -31.45 -15.01 -8.25
CA ASP A 31 -31.59 -15.21 -9.69
C ASP A 31 -31.07 -13.96 -10.39
N TYR A 32 -29.93 -14.11 -11.05
CA TYR A 32 -29.26 -13.04 -11.78
C TYR A 32 -29.78 -12.84 -13.20
N GLY A 33 -30.71 -13.70 -13.67
CA GLY A 33 -31.17 -13.65 -15.06
C GLY A 33 -30.13 -14.07 -16.10
N PHE A 34 -29.12 -14.85 -15.72
CA PHE A 34 -28.11 -15.31 -16.68
C PHE A 34 -28.72 -16.07 -17.86
N GLU A 35 -28.53 -15.56 -19.07
CA GLU A 35 -29.14 -16.13 -20.30
C GLU A 35 -28.36 -17.32 -20.87
N ASP A 36 -27.04 -17.20 -20.94
CA ASP A 36 -26.17 -18.21 -21.54
C ASP A 36 -25.17 -18.77 -20.52
N LEU A 37 -25.54 -19.88 -19.93
CA LEU A 37 -24.68 -20.70 -19.12
C LEU A 37 -24.50 -22.09 -19.77
N SER A 38 -24.53 -22.16 -21.11
CA SER A 38 -24.22 -23.38 -21.87
C SER A 38 -22.76 -23.74 -21.62
N GLY A 39 -22.53 -24.87 -20.96
CA GLY A 39 -21.17 -25.30 -20.56
C GLY A 39 -20.93 -25.24 -19.05
N ILE A 40 -21.98 -25.09 -18.25
CA ILE A 40 -21.89 -25.34 -16.81
C ILE A 40 -21.48 -26.80 -16.58
N GLU A 41 -20.38 -26.97 -15.87
CA GLU A 41 -19.89 -28.27 -15.44
C GLU A 41 -20.19 -28.46 -13.96
N LEU A 42 -20.82 -29.57 -13.60
CA LEU A 42 -20.97 -29.98 -12.20
C LEU A 42 -19.60 -30.41 -11.68
N SER A 43 -19.10 -29.72 -10.66
CA SER A 43 -17.80 -30.02 -10.10
C SER A 43 -17.86 -30.81 -8.79
N HIS A 44 -18.85 -30.58 -7.97
CA HIS A 44 -18.99 -31.26 -6.67
C HIS A 44 -20.34 -30.97 -6.00
N GLU A 45 -20.84 -31.94 -5.23
CA GLU A 45 -21.96 -31.75 -4.31
C GLU A 45 -21.46 -31.99 -2.88
N GLU A 46 -21.60 -30.99 -2.02
CA GLU A 46 -21.17 -31.05 -0.64
C GLU A 46 -22.24 -30.42 0.26
N GLU A 47 -22.66 -31.16 1.27
CA GLU A 47 -23.64 -30.68 2.29
C GLU A 47 -24.93 -30.06 1.70
N GLY A 48 -25.44 -30.60 0.58
CA GLY A 48 -26.66 -30.10 -0.08
C GLY A 48 -26.43 -28.84 -0.90
N VAL A 49 -25.21 -28.52 -1.22
CA VAL A 49 -24.82 -27.44 -2.12
C VAL A 49 -24.20 -28.03 -3.38
N VAL A 50 -24.74 -27.66 -4.54
CA VAL A 50 -24.21 -28.05 -5.84
C VAL A 50 -23.27 -26.97 -6.32
N ASN A 51 -22.00 -27.31 -6.50
CA ASN A 51 -21.02 -26.44 -7.09
C ASN A 51 -21.04 -26.63 -8.61
N GLN A 52 -21.37 -25.57 -9.33
CA GLN A 52 -21.36 -25.50 -10.78
C GLN A 52 -20.16 -24.61 -11.20
N SER A 53 -19.40 -25.06 -12.18
CA SER A 53 -18.32 -24.26 -12.77
C SER A 53 -18.72 -23.73 -14.14
N TYR A 54 -18.61 -22.42 -14.32
CA TYR A 54 -18.81 -21.73 -15.58
C TYR A 54 -17.55 -20.94 -15.95
N GLN A 55 -16.89 -21.33 -17.02
CA GLN A 55 -15.64 -20.69 -17.48
C GLN A 55 -14.56 -20.54 -16.38
N GLY A 56 -14.53 -21.48 -15.44
CA GLY A 56 -13.59 -21.47 -14.32
C GLY A 56 -14.07 -20.70 -13.08
N TYR A 57 -15.27 -20.11 -13.12
CA TYR A 57 -15.90 -19.46 -11.97
C TYR A 57 -16.88 -20.41 -11.28
N SER A 58 -16.83 -20.45 -9.97
CA SER A 58 -17.71 -21.31 -9.17
C SER A 58 -19.04 -20.61 -8.87
N LEU A 59 -20.12 -21.31 -9.18
CA LEU A 59 -21.49 -20.92 -8.87
C LEU A 59 -22.09 -21.94 -7.90
N TYR A 60 -22.61 -21.51 -6.78
CA TYR A 60 -23.19 -22.38 -5.76
C TYR A 60 -24.70 -22.27 -5.79
N THR A 61 -25.39 -23.39 -5.89
CA THR A 61 -26.86 -23.48 -5.89
C THR A 61 -27.33 -24.62 -4.99
N SER A 62 -28.60 -24.66 -4.68
CA SER A 62 -29.24 -25.75 -3.92
C SER A 62 -29.59 -26.95 -4.81
N SER A 63 -29.51 -26.81 -6.16
CA SER A 63 -29.95 -27.82 -7.13
C SER A 63 -29.14 -27.66 -8.43
N ASP A 64 -28.92 -28.79 -9.13
CA ASP A 64 -28.27 -28.83 -10.42
C ASP A 64 -29.14 -28.30 -11.58
N THR A 65 -30.43 -28.16 -11.35
CA THR A 65 -31.41 -27.72 -12.36
C THR A 65 -31.89 -26.28 -12.13
N GLU A 66 -31.59 -25.70 -10.97
CA GLU A 66 -32.01 -24.34 -10.63
C GLU A 66 -30.96 -23.30 -11.05
N ARG A 67 -31.41 -22.20 -11.69
CA ARG A 67 -30.56 -21.05 -12.03
C ARG A 67 -30.59 -19.97 -10.95
N ARG A 68 -30.64 -20.39 -9.68
CA ARG A 68 -30.62 -19.53 -8.52
C ARG A 68 -29.40 -19.88 -7.68
N TYR A 69 -28.65 -18.87 -7.28
CA TYR A 69 -27.30 -19.04 -6.74
C TYR A 69 -27.18 -18.39 -5.36
N PHE A 70 -26.32 -18.94 -4.53
CA PHE A 70 -25.87 -18.25 -3.32
C PHE A 70 -25.02 -17.07 -3.74
N GLY A 71 -25.59 -15.88 -3.77
CA GLY A 71 -24.90 -14.66 -4.14
C GLY A 71 -24.04 -14.10 -3.00
N ASN A 72 -23.05 -13.28 -3.36
CA ASN A 72 -22.38 -12.42 -2.41
C ASN A 72 -23.22 -11.15 -2.21
N VAL A 73 -24.09 -11.15 -1.22
CA VAL A 73 -25.01 -10.04 -0.99
C VAL A 73 -24.57 -9.21 0.20
N MET A 74 -24.54 -7.90 0.02
CA MET A 74 -24.10 -6.92 0.99
C MET A 74 -25.22 -5.92 1.28
N GLY A 75 -25.50 -5.69 2.56
CA GLY A 75 -26.38 -4.63 3.01
C GLY A 75 -25.57 -3.42 3.45
N ALA A 76 -25.70 -2.29 2.75
CA ALA A 76 -24.90 -1.10 3.00
C ALA A 76 -25.70 0.03 3.61
N SER A 77 -25.07 0.82 4.49
CA SER A 77 -25.62 2.05 5.03
C SER A 77 -25.74 3.16 3.98
N GLU A 78 -26.55 4.16 4.24
CA GLU A 78 -26.79 5.27 3.33
C GLU A 78 -25.50 6.02 2.96
N ASN A 79 -24.62 6.30 3.91
CA ASN A 79 -23.35 7.01 3.67
C ASN A 79 -22.33 6.19 2.87
N PHE A 80 -22.58 4.90 2.69
CA PHE A 80 -21.66 4.03 1.95
C PHE A 80 -21.66 4.32 0.46
N TRP A 81 -22.78 4.77 -0.11
CA TRP A 81 -22.94 5.00 -1.53
C TRP A 81 -22.05 6.13 -2.08
N ALA A 82 -21.83 7.16 -1.27
CA ALA A 82 -21.04 8.33 -1.66
C ALA A 82 -19.58 8.00 -2.02
N ASP A 83 -19.03 6.93 -1.45
CA ASP A 83 -17.64 6.54 -1.66
C ASP A 83 -17.45 5.46 -2.72
N MET A 84 -18.54 4.94 -3.28
CA MET A 84 -18.45 3.90 -4.31
C MET A 84 -17.86 4.45 -5.61
N ARG A 85 -16.86 3.76 -6.14
CA ARG A 85 -16.29 4.06 -7.46
C ARG A 85 -17.15 3.43 -8.55
N ILE A 86 -18.12 4.18 -9.04
CA ILE A 86 -19.02 3.75 -10.13
C ILE A 86 -18.31 3.92 -11.47
N PHE A 87 -18.25 2.86 -12.26
CA PHE A 87 -17.70 2.92 -13.62
C PHE A 87 -18.77 2.82 -14.71
N GLU A 88 -19.95 2.23 -14.43
CA GLU A 88 -21.07 2.07 -15.35
C GLU A 88 -22.39 2.39 -14.63
N GLY A 89 -23.33 3.05 -15.31
CA GLY A 89 -24.64 3.42 -14.77
C GLY A 89 -24.67 4.80 -14.11
N GLU A 90 -25.45 4.96 -13.03
CA GLU A 90 -25.63 6.23 -12.30
C GLU A 90 -24.36 6.59 -11.54
N LYS A 91 -23.77 7.74 -11.85
CA LYS A 91 -22.50 8.20 -11.25
C LYS A 91 -22.65 9.37 -10.29
N ASP A 92 -23.79 10.06 -10.32
CA ASP A 92 -24.06 11.18 -9.42
C ASP A 92 -24.38 10.64 -8.03
N ALA A 93 -23.54 10.95 -7.04
CA ALA A 93 -23.64 10.39 -5.69
C ALA A 93 -24.96 10.72 -4.99
N GLU A 94 -25.50 11.91 -5.19
CA GLU A 94 -26.77 12.32 -4.60
C GLU A 94 -27.94 11.55 -5.21
N THR A 95 -28.00 11.48 -6.53
CA THR A 95 -29.01 10.71 -7.26
C THR A 95 -28.91 9.22 -6.94
N LEU A 96 -27.70 8.69 -6.83
CA LEU A 96 -27.42 7.31 -6.46
C LEU A 96 -28.01 7.01 -5.08
N THR A 97 -27.69 7.84 -4.08
CA THR A 97 -28.17 7.70 -2.70
C THR A 97 -29.70 7.77 -2.64
N GLN A 98 -30.31 8.76 -3.32
CA GLN A 98 -31.77 8.88 -3.38
C GLN A 98 -32.46 7.66 -3.98
N LYS A 99 -31.93 7.14 -5.11
CA LYS A 99 -32.48 5.94 -5.75
C LYS A 99 -32.29 4.71 -4.89
N MET A 100 -31.11 4.52 -4.30
CA MET A 100 -30.85 3.39 -3.41
C MET A 100 -31.76 3.41 -2.18
N ALA A 101 -32.04 4.58 -1.61
CA ALA A 101 -32.96 4.72 -0.47
C ALA A 101 -34.39 4.22 -0.76
N THR A 102 -34.82 4.15 -2.02
CA THR A 102 -36.14 3.57 -2.38
C THR A 102 -36.22 2.05 -2.12
N GLY A 103 -35.07 1.38 -2.06
CA GLY A 103 -35.00 -0.08 -1.94
C GLY A 103 -35.35 -0.85 -3.21
N GLU A 104 -35.53 -0.17 -4.36
CA GLU A 104 -35.88 -0.78 -5.66
C GLU A 104 -34.65 -1.13 -6.49
N TYR A 105 -33.48 -0.64 -6.09
CA TYR A 105 -32.25 -0.73 -6.86
C TYR A 105 -31.17 -1.51 -6.13
N VAL A 106 -30.24 -2.03 -6.94
CA VAL A 106 -29.00 -2.69 -6.49
C VAL A 106 -27.82 -2.17 -7.26
N ILE A 107 -26.65 -2.29 -6.67
CA ILE A 107 -25.36 -2.03 -7.33
C ILE A 107 -24.60 -3.35 -7.44
N ILE A 108 -24.02 -3.61 -8.61
CA ILE A 108 -23.19 -4.78 -8.84
C ILE A 108 -21.73 -4.42 -8.57
N GLY A 109 -21.10 -5.13 -7.65
CA GLY A 109 -19.68 -5.01 -7.36
C GLY A 109 -18.85 -5.90 -8.26
N CYS A 110 -17.88 -5.29 -8.93
CA CYS A 110 -16.92 -5.96 -9.80
C CYS A 110 -15.51 -5.89 -9.19
N PRO A 111 -14.72 -6.97 -9.27
CA PRO A 111 -13.34 -6.94 -8.80
C PRO A 111 -12.51 -5.92 -9.59
N MET A 112 -11.48 -5.39 -8.94
CA MET A 112 -10.51 -4.47 -9.54
C MET A 112 -9.26 -5.23 -9.96
N ASP A 113 -8.72 -4.91 -11.13
CA ASP A 113 -7.38 -5.34 -11.48
C ASP A 113 -6.35 -4.57 -10.66
N LYS A 114 -5.53 -5.27 -9.88
CA LYS A 114 -4.55 -4.67 -8.95
C LYS A 114 -3.41 -3.93 -9.66
N LEU A 115 -3.18 -4.21 -10.95
CA LEU A 115 -2.09 -3.60 -11.71
C LEU A 115 -2.53 -2.34 -12.45
N THR A 116 -3.75 -2.37 -13.00
CA THR A 116 -4.28 -1.27 -13.82
C THR A 116 -5.20 -0.34 -13.06
N GLU A 117 -5.68 -0.76 -11.87
CA GLU A 117 -6.73 -0.10 -11.11
C GLU A 117 -8.05 0.05 -11.88
N GLU A 118 -8.21 -0.74 -12.95
CA GLU A 118 -9.40 -0.77 -13.79
C GLU A 118 -10.39 -1.84 -13.27
N PRO A 119 -11.70 -1.67 -13.49
CA PRO A 119 -12.66 -2.71 -13.17
C PRO A 119 -12.35 -3.97 -13.99
N ARG A 120 -12.28 -5.10 -13.32
CA ARG A 120 -12.12 -6.40 -13.95
C ARG A 120 -13.49 -7.04 -14.15
N ASN A 121 -14.02 -6.99 -15.35
CA ASN A 121 -15.22 -7.72 -15.67
C ASN A 121 -14.92 -9.22 -15.70
N THR A 122 -15.80 -9.99 -15.07
CA THR A 122 -15.82 -11.45 -15.16
C THR A 122 -16.90 -11.86 -16.16
N PRO A 123 -16.84 -13.07 -16.74
CA PRO A 123 -17.90 -13.55 -17.65
C PRO A 123 -19.30 -13.53 -17.02
N LEU A 124 -19.40 -13.56 -15.69
CA LEU A 124 -20.66 -13.46 -14.96
C LEU A 124 -21.12 -12.01 -14.83
N THR A 125 -20.21 -11.09 -14.51
CA THR A 125 -20.55 -9.66 -14.37
C THR A 125 -20.80 -9.00 -15.73
N ASP A 126 -20.25 -9.55 -16.82
CA ASP A 126 -20.50 -9.07 -18.18
C ASP A 126 -21.94 -9.33 -18.64
N GLN A 127 -22.58 -10.38 -18.13
CA GLN A 127 -23.99 -10.68 -18.44
C GLN A 127 -24.98 -9.77 -17.71
N LEU A 128 -24.55 -9.10 -16.63
CA LEU A 128 -25.42 -8.22 -15.84
C LEU A 128 -25.39 -6.81 -16.41
N GLN A 129 -26.48 -6.37 -17.03
CA GLN A 129 -26.56 -5.04 -17.64
C GLN A 129 -27.28 -4.06 -16.71
N VAL A 130 -26.87 -2.79 -16.72
CA VAL A 130 -27.58 -1.72 -16.01
C VAL A 130 -28.99 -1.58 -16.58
N GLY A 131 -29.99 -1.56 -15.70
CA GLY A 131 -31.41 -1.53 -16.06
C GLY A 131 -32.09 -2.90 -16.05
N GLU A 132 -31.36 -3.99 -16.00
CA GLU A 132 -31.91 -5.33 -15.81
C GLU A 132 -32.28 -5.59 -14.36
N SER A 133 -33.07 -6.62 -14.12
CA SER A 133 -33.57 -6.95 -12.79
C SER A 133 -32.97 -8.26 -12.31
N ILE A 134 -32.64 -8.29 -11.02
CA ILE A 134 -32.29 -9.50 -10.29
C ILE A 134 -33.35 -9.79 -9.24
N SER A 135 -33.53 -11.06 -8.92
CA SER A 135 -34.61 -11.49 -8.01
C SER A 135 -34.04 -12.31 -6.85
N PHE A 136 -34.56 -12.06 -5.66
CA PHE A 136 -34.19 -12.75 -4.43
C PHE A 136 -35.31 -13.71 -4.03
N TYR A 137 -34.93 -14.94 -3.77
CA TYR A 137 -35.84 -16.00 -3.35
C TYR A 137 -35.42 -16.48 -1.96
N LYS A 138 -36.40 -16.66 -1.07
CA LYS A 138 -36.19 -17.23 0.26
C LYS A 138 -37.10 -18.43 0.42
N ASP A 139 -36.55 -19.56 0.82
CA ASP A 139 -37.27 -20.84 0.93
C ASP A 139 -38.04 -21.21 -0.37
N GLY A 140 -37.52 -20.80 -1.51
CA GLY A 140 -38.13 -21.01 -2.84
C GLY A 140 -39.18 -19.98 -3.26
N GLU A 141 -39.60 -19.08 -2.38
CA GLU A 141 -40.56 -18.02 -2.69
C GLU A 141 -39.87 -16.71 -3.07
N LEU A 142 -40.42 -15.99 -4.06
CA LEU A 142 -39.90 -14.67 -4.48
C LEU A 142 -40.17 -13.65 -3.37
N VAL A 143 -39.08 -13.08 -2.84
CA VAL A 143 -39.15 -12.06 -1.77
C VAL A 143 -38.99 -10.66 -2.32
N LYS A 144 -38.06 -10.47 -3.25
CA LYS A 144 -37.74 -9.13 -3.77
C LYS A 144 -37.23 -9.23 -5.22
N THR A 145 -37.59 -8.24 -6.01
CA THR A 145 -36.96 -7.97 -7.30
C THR A 145 -36.41 -6.55 -7.29
N SER A 146 -35.18 -6.37 -7.74
CA SER A 146 -34.52 -5.08 -7.76
C SER A 146 -33.83 -4.85 -9.10
N THR A 147 -33.76 -3.59 -9.54
CA THR A 147 -33.15 -3.20 -10.80
C THR A 147 -31.69 -2.82 -10.59
N ILE A 148 -30.81 -3.25 -11.46
CA ILE A 148 -29.39 -2.88 -11.46
C ILE A 148 -29.25 -1.41 -11.82
N LEU A 149 -28.85 -0.58 -10.86
CA LEU A 149 -28.68 0.86 -11.04
C LEU A 149 -27.31 1.22 -11.61
N ALA A 150 -26.28 0.51 -11.15
CA ALA A 150 -24.89 0.79 -11.50
C ALA A 150 -23.99 -0.42 -11.30
N LYS A 151 -22.80 -0.37 -11.91
CA LYS A 151 -21.69 -1.26 -11.55
C LYS A 151 -20.57 -0.45 -10.91
N ALA A 152 -20.04 -0.98 -9.81
CA ALA A 152 -19.00 -0.35 -9.01
C ALA A 152 -17.77 -1.25 -8.86
N ILE A 153 -16.63 -0.66 -8.61
CA ILE A 153 -15.46 -1.39 -8.13
C ILE A 153 -15.76 -1.88 -6.71
N LEU A 154 -15.45 -3.15 -6.43
CA LEU A 154 -15.61 -3.77 -5.12
C LEU A 154 -14.97 -2.94 -4.02
N VAL A 155 -15.76 -2.64 -2.98
CA VAL A 155 -15.34 -1.93 -1.79
C VAL A 155 -15.64 -2.80 -0.57
N GLY A 156 -14.69 -2.90 0.33
CA GLY A 156 -14.90 -3.57 1.63
C GLY A 156 -14.76 -5.09 1.67
N THR A 157 -14.52 -5.76 0.53
CA THR A 157 -14.37 -7.22 0.48
C THR A 157 -12.93 -7.69 0.35
N GLU A 158 -12.09 -6.87 -0.27
CA GLU A 158 -10.64 -7.07 -0.39
C GLU A 158 -9.86 -6.00 0.38
N THR A 159 -10.50 -5.29 1.28
CA THR A 159 -9.72 -4.52 2.22
C THR A 159 -8.84 -5.53 2.91
N GLU A 160 -7.60 -5.51 2.55
CA GLU A 160 -6.53 -5.98 3.37
C GLU A 160 -6.84 -5.47 4.77
N THR A 161 -7.52 -6.30 5.56
CA THR A 161 -7.50 -6.08 6.98
C THR A 161 -6.02 -6.06 7.30
N PRO A 162 -5.54 -5.12 8.13
CA PRO A 162 -4.12 -5.06 8.49
C PRO A 162 -3.56 -6.37 9.04
N THR A 163 -4.41 -7.33 9.30
CA THR A 163 -4.11 -8.68 9.81
C THR A 163 -3.99 -9.75 8.73
N GLY A 164 -4.13 -9.41 7.43
CA GLY A 164 -4.02 -10.40 6.34
C GLY A 164 -5.08 -11.51 6.36
N THR A 165 -6.07 -11.42 7.21
CA THR A 165 -7.22 -12.31 7.19
C THR A 165 -8.19 -11.79 6.14
N THR A 166 -8.06 -12.28 4.93
CA THR A 166 -9.15 -12.27 3.95
C THR A 166 -10.34 -12.92 4.62
N ALA A 167 -11.37 -12.14 4.92
CA ALA A 167 -12.68 -12.69 5.22
C ALA A 167 -13.17 -13.30 3.90
N GLN A 168 -12.74 -14.54 3.63
CA GLN A 168 -13.22 -15.29 2.48
C GLN A 168 -14.72 -15.44 2.66
N ALA A 169 -15.47 -14.84 1.78
CA ALA A 169 -16.85 -15.21 1.59
C ALA A 169 -16.84 -16.64 1.02
N HIS A 170 -16.89 -17.62 1.90
CA HIS A 170 -16.83 -19.05 1.52
C HIS A 170 -18.02 -19.55 0.72
N ILE A 171 -19.01 -18.68 0.42
CA ILE A 171 -20.26 -19.13 -0.14
C ILE A 171 -20.31 -19.06 -1.66
N ALA A 172 -19.67 -18.07 -2.26
CA ALA A 172 -19.66 -17.93 -3.73
C ALA A 172 -18.50 -17.01 -4.15
N ALA A 173 -17.28 -17.48 -4.00
CA ALA A 173 -16.07 -16.68 -4.20
C ALA A 173 -16.03 -15.94 -5.55
N ASP A 174 -16.68 -16.50 -6.56
CA ASP A 174 -16.67 -15.99 -7.93
C ASP A 174 -18.02 -15.44 -8.41
N ALA A 175 -19.08 -15.51 -7.54
CA ALA A 175 -20.36 -14.91 -7.88
C ALA A 175 -20.27 -13.37 -7.81
N PRO A 176 -21.05 -12.65 -8.63
CA PRO A 176 -21.14 -11.20 -8.56
C PRO A 176 -21.51 -10.71 -7.15
N PHE A 177 -20.90 -9.63 -6.72
CA PHE A 177 -21.27 -8.96 -5.49
C PHE A 177 -22.49 -8.07 -5.72
N VAL A 178 -23.48 -8.15 -4.86
CA VAL A 178 -24.70 -7.36 -4.94
C VAL A 178 -24.82 -6.49 -3.70
N TYR A 179 -24.87 -5.19 -3.89
CA TYR A 179 -25.07 -4.23 -2.81
C TYR A 179 -26.52 -3.77 -2.75
N LEU A 180 -27.14 -3.93 -1.59
CA LEU A 180 -28.49 -3.51 -1.26
C LEU A 180 -28.45 -2.45 -0.15
N PRO A 181 -29.48 -1.59 -0.03
CA PRO A 181 -29.69 -0.85 1.22
C PRO A 181 -29.82 -1.82 2.40
N ASP A 182 -29.25 -1.45 3.53
CA ASP A 182 -29.27 -2.28 4.74
C ASP A 182 -30.68 -2.63 5.22
N THR A 183 -31.63 -1.73 4.99
CA THR A 183 -33.06 -1.94 5.28
C THR A 183 -33.63 -3.12 4.48
N VAL A 184 -33.37 -3.14 3.15
CA VAL A 184 -33.80 -4.23 2.27
C VAL A 184 -33.06 -5.52 2.60
N PHE A 185 -31.77 -5.42 2.89
CA PHE A 185 -30.97 -6.58 3.30
C PHE A 185 -31.56 -7.27 4.56
N LYS A 186 -31.94 -6.49 5.57
CA LYS A 186 -32.53 -6.99 6.80
C LYS A 186 -33.97 -7.56 6.62
N GLU A 187 -34.68 -7.19 5.56
CA GLU A 187 -35.94 -7.81 5.18
C GLU A 187 -35.76 -9.20 4.56
N ILE A 188 -34.66 -9.38 3.80
CA ILE A 188 -34.37 -10.64 3.11
C ILE A 188 -33.67 -11.64 4.04
N TYR A 189 -32.69 -11.17 4.83
CA TYR A 189 -31.83 -11.98 5.69
C TYR A 189 -32.22 -11.83 7.17
N ASP A 190 -32.49 -12.96 7.85
CA ASP A 190 -32.97 -12.96 9.23
C ASP A 190 -31.90 -12.61 10.26
N ALA A 191 -30.66 -12.97 9.97
CA ALA A 191 -29.50 -12.81 10.86
C ALA A 191 -28.34 -12.05 10.20
N PRO A 192 -28.49 -10.75 9.92
CA PRO A 192 -27.47 -9.98 9.24
C PRO A 192 -26.15 -9.95 10.03
N THR A 193 -25.09 -10.41 9.41
CA THR A 193 -23.74 -10.39 10.01
C THR A 193 -23.03 -9.12 9.61
N LEU A 194 -22.61 -8.32 10.59
CA LEU A 194 -21.82 -7.13 10.37
C LEU A 194 -20.44 -7.51 9.84
N LEU A 195 -20.08 -7.03 8.66
CA LEU A 195 -18.77 -7.24 8.04
C LEU A 195 -17.78 -6.15 8.45
N THR A 196 -18.18 -4.90 8.31
CA THR A 196 -17.36 -3.75 8.65
C THR A 196 -18.23 -2.59 9.17
N TYR A 197 -17.63 -1.80 10.04
CA TYR A 197 -18.22 -0.57 10.57
C TYR A 197 -17.13 0.50 10.62
N GLY A 198 -17.26 1.52 9.82
CA GLY A 198 -16.37 2.68 9.76
C GLY A 198 -17.07 3.92 10.24
N PHE A 199 -16.33 4.84 10.84
CA PHE A 199 -16.85 6.12 11.32
C PHE A 199 -15.72 7.12 11.48
N ASN A 200 -16.06 8.40 11.49
CA ASN A 200 -15.16 9.48 11.81
C ASN A 200 -15.34 9.88 13.27
N VAL A 201 -14.26 10.37 13.89
CA VAL A 201 -14.27 10.88 15.27
C VAL A 201 -13.51 12.19 15.31
N ASP A 202 -14.04 13.16 16.05
CA ASP A 202 -13.36 14.41 16.35
C ASP A 202 -11.94 14.18 16.89
N GLU A 203 -10.97 14.93 16.38
CA GLU A 203 -9.55 14.79 16.77
C GLU A 203 -9.33 14.88 18.28
N ALA A 204 -10.11 15.71 18.97
CA ALA A 204 -10.06 15.86 20.42
C ALA A 204 -10.53 14.62 21.18
N LEU A 205 -11.40 13.81 20.60
CA LEU A 205 -12.00 12.61 21.22
C LEU A 205 -11.32 11.32 20.77
N GLN A 206 -10.42 11.38 19.78
CA GLN A 206 -9.70 10.18 19.29
C GLN A 206 -9.02 9.37 20.39
N PRO A 207 -8.30 9.94 21.39
CA PRO A 207 -7.68 9.16 22.44
C PRO A 207 -8.67 8.36 23.29
N GLN A 208 -9.83 8.94 23.57
CA GLN A 208 -10.88 8.29 24.35
C GLN A 208 -11.54 7.16 23.56
N MET A 209 -11.77 7.38 22.26
CA MET A 209 -12.29 6.35 21.34
C MET A 209 -11.32 5.19 21.18
N GLU A 210 -10.02 5.45 21.06
CA GLU A 210 -8.99 4.40 21.02
C GLU A 210 -8.99 3.51 22.27
N GLU A 211 -9.10 4.11 23.43
CA GLU A 211 -9.18 3.38 24.70
C GLU A 211 -10.45 2.51 24.75
N PHE A 212 -11.58 3.07 24.34
CA PHE A 212 -12.84 2.35 24.25
C PHE A 212 -12.75 1.16 23.28
N LEU A 213 -12.27 1.38 22.03
CA LEU A 213 -12.13 0.32 21.02
C LEU A 213 -11.16 -0.77 21.45
N SER A 214 -10.03 -0.39 22.04
CA SER A 214 -9.05 -1.35 22.56
C SER A 214 -9.65 -2.24 23.65
N SER A 215 -10.43 -1.66 24.56
CA SER A 215 -11.15 -2.40 25.60
C SER A 215 -12.19 -3.32 24.99
N TYR A 216 -13.01 -2.80 24.09
CA TYR A 216 -14.08 -3.55 23.42
C TYR A 216 -13.55 -4.78 22.67
N VAL A 217 -12.47 -4.62 21.90
CA VAL A 217 -11.84 -5.71 21.15
C VAL A 217 -11.18 -6.73 22.09
N SER A 218 -10.62 -6.30 23.22
CA SER A 218 -10.07 -7.24 24.20
C SER A 218 -11.11 -8.18 24.80
N GLU A 219 -12.36 -7.73 24.91
CA GLU A 219 -13.49 -8.52 25.39
C GLU A 219 -14.16 -9.33 24.28
N ASN A 220 -14.03 -8.89 23.01
CA ASN A 220 -14.68 -9.47 21.85
C ASN A 220 -13.67 -9.94 20.81
N THR A 221 -13.14 -11.15 20.97
CA THR A 221 -12.07 -11.72 20.13
C THR A 221 -12.45 -11.94 18.66
N SER A 222 -13.73 -11.86 18.30
CA SER A 222 -14.23 -11.97 16.93
C SER A 222 -14.21 -10.64 16.16
N VAL A 223 -13.81 -9.55 16.82
CA VAL A 223 -13.77 -8.21 16.23
C VAL A 223 -12.35 -7.71 16.24
N ALA A 224 -11.95 -7.04 15.17
CA ALA A 224 -10.69 -6.28 15.09
C ALA A 224 -11.01 -4.84 14.73
N TYR A 225 -10.18 -3.90 15.17
CA TYR A 225 -10.30 -2.51 14.72
C TYR A 225 -9.01 -1.99 14.13
N THR A 226 -9.14 -1.02 13.27
CA THR A 226 -8.03 -0.28 12.69
C THR A 226 -8.35 1.20 12.82
N SER A 227 -7.39 1.98 13.27
CA SER A 227 -7.51 3.43 13.33
C SER A 227 -6.37 4.10 12.59
N THR A 228 -6.56 5.38 12.24
CA THR A 228 -5.52 6.21 11.64
C THR A 228 -4.27 6.27 12.53
N LYS A 229 -4.43 6.23 13.86
CA LYS A 229 -3.33 6.20 14.82
C LYS A 229 -2.53 4.90 14.72
N LEU A 230 -3.20 3.75 14.76
CA LEU A 230 -2.54 2.44 14.64
C LEU A 230 -1.77 2.31 13.31
N LEU A 231 -2.37 2.79 12.20
CA LEU A 231 -1.70 2.80 10.91
C LEU A 231 -0.46 3.71 10.91
N LYS A 232 -0.56 4.90 11.51
CA LYS A 232 0.60 5.80 11.67
C LYS A 232 1.71 5.16 12.49
N GLU A 233 1.38 4.54 13.63
CA GLU A 233 2.35 3.85 14.49
C GLU A 233 3.04 2.68 13.77
N GLN A 234 2.30 1.91 12.98
CA GLN A 234 2.86 0.85 12.15
C GLN A 234 3.81 1.41 11.07
N LEU A 235 3.39 2.47 10.38
CA LEU A 235 4.23 3.13 9.37
C LEU A 235 5.50 3.73 9.99
N ASP A 236 5.40 4.37 11.16
CA ASP A 236 6.55 4.91 11.86
C ASP A 236 7.50 3.83 12.35
N SER A 237 6.97 2.68 12.77
CA SER A 237 7.79 1.51 13.12
C SER A 237 8.57 0.98 11.92
N VAL A 238 7.92 0.78 10.78
CA VAL A 238 8.57 0.35 9.53
C VAL A 238 9.60 1.38 9.07
N ARG A 239 9.25 2.66 9.11
CA ARG A 239 10.15 3.78 8.78
C ARG A 239 11.40 3.77 9.66
N SER A 240 11.22 3.61 10.97
CA SER A 240 12.32 3.55 11.93
C SER A 240 13.24 2.36 11.65
N MET A 241 12.69 1.20 11.36
CA MET A 241 13.45 0.00 10.99
C MET A 241 14.29 0.24 9.72
N ILE A 242 13.68 0.82 8.68
CA ILE A 242 14.39 1.14 7.42
C ILE A 242 15.50 2.17 7.67
N LEU A 243 15.24 3.20 8.48
CA LEU A 243 16.24 4.22 8.82
C LEU A 243 17.41 3.63 9.61
N VAL A 244 17.16 2.76 10.57
CA VAL A 244 18.22 2.13 11.38
C VAL A 244 19.04 1.18 10.51
N ILE A 245 18.42 0.25 9.80
CA ILE A 245 19.14 -0.73 8.97
C ILE A 245 19.86 -0.03 7.80
N GLY A 246 19.16 0.84 7.07
CA GLY A 246 19.74 1.60 5.96
C GLY A 246 20.83 2.55 6.42
N GLY A 247 20.65 3.20 7.57
CA GLY A 247 21.64 4.06 8.20
C GLY A 247 22.91 3.31 8.61
N LEU A 248 22.79 2.13 9.21
CA LEU A 248 23.93 1.28 9.55
C LEU A 248 24.74 0.86 8.31
N ILE A 249 24.03 0.37 7.28
CA ILE A 249 24.69 -0.01 6.01
C ILE A 249 25.34 1.22 5.38
N GLY A 250 24.65 2.35 5.34
CA GLY A 250 25.17 3.61 4.82
C GLY A 250 26.42 4.09 5.58
N CYS A 251 26.43 4.00 6.89
CA CYS A 251 27.60 4.32 7.73
C CYS A 251 28.79 3.40 7.44
N ILE A 252 28.56 2.10 7.31
CA ILE A 252 29.63 1.14 6.98
C ILE A 252 30.22 1.47 5.61
N MET A 253 29.39 1.72 4.61
CA MET A 253 29.83 2.08 3.26
C MET A 253 30.57 3.43 3.24
N ALA A 254 30.08 4.43 3.98
CA ALA A 254 30.73 5.73 4.13
C ALA A 254 32.11 5.59 4.77
N PHE A 255 32.23 4.77 5.81
CA PHE A 255 33.51 4.49 6.49
C PHE A 255 34.52 3.79 5.55
N ALA A 256 34.07 2.79 4.80
CA ALA A 256 34.88 2.12 3.80
C ALA A 256 35.35 3.10 2.69
N GLY A 257 34.45 3.96 2.22
CA GLY A 257 34.76 5.01 1.25
C GLY A 257 35.80 6.02 1.78
N LEU A 258 35.64 6.43 3.06
CA LEU A 258 36.56 7.34 3.72
C LEU A 258 37.98 6.75 3.84
N ILE A 259 38.09 5.49 4.28
CA ILE A 259 39.36 4.75 4.36
C ILE A 259 40.04 4.65 2.97
N ASN A 260 39.25 4.30 1.95
CA ASN A 260 39.72 4.21 0.58
C ASN A 260 40.22 5.56 0.05
N PHE A 261 39.50 6.64 0.32
CA PHE A 261 39.89 7.99 -0.05
C PHE A 261 41.16 8.42 0.68
N ALA A 262 41.28 8.17 1.99
CA ALA A 262 42.50 8.44 2.75
C ALA A 262 43.72 7.67 2.19
N ASN A 263 43.52 6.37 1.90
CA ASN A 263 44.55 5.54 1.29
C ASN A 263 45.04 6.10 -0.08
N MET A 264 44.09 6.52 -0.93
CA MET A 264 44.42 7.12 -2.22
C MET A 264 45.27 8.39 -2.06
N ILE A 265 44.91 9.28 -1.14
CA ILE A 265 45.66 10.51 -0.88
C ILE A 265 47.06 10.19 -0.30
N ILE A 266 47.13 9.29 0.68
CA ILE A 266 48.43 8.86 1.24
C ILE A 266 49.34 8.30 0.17
N THR A 267 48.84 7.37 -0.64
CA THR A 267 49.59 6.76 -1.72
C THR A 267 50.04 7.80 -2.73
N ASN A 268 49.18 8.73 -3.14
CA ASN A 268 49.48 9.79 -4.08
C ASN A 268 50.60 10.72 -3.54
N ILE A 269 50.54 11.10 -2.27
CA ILE A 269 51.59 11.93 -1.63
C ILE A 269 52.90 11.16 -1.53
N ILE A 270 52.89 9.88 -1.16
CA ILE A 270 54.08 9.06 -1.06
C ILE A 270 54.75 8.86 -2.44
N THR A 271 53.98 8.49 -3.44
CA THR A 271 54.47 8.22 -4.80
C THR A 271 55.04 9.47 -5.44
N ARG A 272 54.42 10.63 -5.20
CA ARG A 272 54.84 11.93 -5.77
C ARG A 272 55.77 12.73 -4.86
N ARG A 273 56.31 12.13 -3.79
CA ARG A 273 57.19 12.83 -2.81
C ARG A 273 58.39 13.48 -3.45
N HIS A 274 59.00 12.84 -4.46
CA HIS A 274 60.16 13.36 -5.19
C HIS A 274 59.79 14.58 -6.03
N GLU A 275 58.65 14.54 -6.72
CA GLU A 275 58.11 15.68 -7.46
C GLU A 275 57.87 16.89 -6.54
N PHE A 276 57.28 16.65 -5.37
CA PHE A 276 57.06 17.70 -4.38
C PHE A 276 58.36 18.27 -3.81
N ALA A 277 59.37 17.44 -3.56
CA ALA A 277 60.64 17.89 -3.09
C ALA A 277 61.37 18.72 -4.17
N THR A 278 61.30 18.30 -5.45
CA THR A 278 61.83 19.06 -6.60
C THR A 278 61.13 20.42 -6.73
N MET A 279 59.81 20.47 -6.64
CA MET A 279 59.06 21.73 -6.69
C MET A 279 59.45 22.66 -5.53
N GLN A 280 59.64 22.13 -4.30
CA GLN A 280 60.12 22.91 -3.16
C GLN A 280 61.54 23.40 -3.35
N SER A 281 62.43 22.64 -4.00
CA SER A 281 63.80 23.03 -4.32
C SER A 281 63.87 24.16 -5.34
N ILE A 282 62.90 24.27 -6.26
CA ILE A 282 62.79 25.36 -7.25
C ILE A 282 62.08 26.60 -6.62
N GLY A 283 61.65 26.53 -5.36
CA GLY A 283 61.09 27.68 -4.62
C GLY A 283 59.61 27.60 -4.26
N MET A 284 58.96 26.46 -4.45
CA MET A 284 57.57 26.28 -3.98
C MET A 284 57.54 26.30 -2.45
N THR A 285 56.67 27.13 -1.89
CA THR A 285 56.48 27.21 -0.45
C THR A 285 55.60 26.07 0.06
N GLY A 286 55.78 25.66 1.33
CA GLY A 286 54.93 24.64 1.96
C GLY A 286 53.44 25.00 1.96
N LYS A 287 53.09 26.31 1.94
CA LYS A 287 51.69 26.77 1.80
C LYS A 287 51.13 26.50 0.39
N GLN A 288 51.95 26.68 -0.63
CA GLN A 288 51.53 26.38 -2.02
C GLN A 288 51.36 24.90 -2.24
N LEU A 289 52.21 24.05 -1.67
CA LEU A 289 52.09 22.61 -1.73
C LEU A 289 50.80 22.12 -1.04
N ARG A 290 50.49 22.65 0.15
CA ARG A 290 49.23 22.34 0.84
C ARG A 290 48.01 22.72 0.01
N ARG A 291 47.98 23.91 -0.60
CA ARG A 291 46.88 24.34 -1.47
C ARG A 291 46.73 23.42 -2.67
N LEU A 292 47.84 23.04 -3.33
CA LEU A 292 47.81 22.14 -4.46
C LEU A 292 47.13 20.79 -4.09
N THR A 293 47.56 20.17 -3.00
CA THR A 293 47.04 18.86 -2.59
C THR A 293 45.59 18.93 -2.10
N VAL A 294 45.19 20.04 -1.47
CA VAL A 294 43.79 20.27 -1.08
C VAL A 294 42.88 20.43 -2.31
N TYR A 295 43.33 21.23 -3.31
CA TYR A 295 42.56 21.38 -4.56
C TYR A 295 42.44 20.05 -5.30
N GLU A 296 43.51 19.26 -5.35
CA GLU A 296 43.48 17.92 -5.94
C GLU A 296 42.42 17.01 -5.21
N GLY A 297 42.42 17.01 -3.88
CA GLY A 297 41.41 16.29 -3.10
C GLY A 297 39.98 16.76 -3.38
N ILE A 298 39.77 18.08 -3.48
CA ILE A 298 38.46 18.66 -3.81
C ILE A 298 38.00 18.26 -5.22
N TYR A 299 38.88 18.26 -6.20
CA TYR A 299 38.56 17.82 -7.57
C TYR A 299 38.10 16.36 -7.60
N TYR A 300 38.76 15.48 -6.87
CA TYR A 300 38.37 14.08 -6.75
C TYR A 300 37.00 13.94 -6.04
N ALA A 301 36.77 14.70 -4.98
CA ALA A 301 35.52 14.68 -4.25
C ALA A 301 34.34 15.19 -5.11
N VAL A 302 34.53 16.32 -5.81
CA VAL A 302 33.48 16.84 -6.73
C VAL A 302 33.15 15.85 -7.83
N GLY A 303 34.17 15.21 -8.42
CA GLY A 303 33.96 14.17 -9.43
C GLY A 303 33.18 12.98 -8.88
N ALA A 304 33.53 12.52 -7.67
CA ALA A 304 32.82 11.43 -6.98
C ALA A 304 31.38 11.80 -6.61
N ASP A 305 31.15 13.02 -6.11
CA ASP A 305 29.82 13.51 -5.77
C ASP A 305 28.90 13.61 -6.99
N ILE A 306 29.41 14.10 -8.12
CA ILE A 306 28.64 14.20 -9.37
C ILE A 306 28.27 12.79 -9.87
N ILE A 307 29.25 11.88 -9.97
CA ILE A 307 29.04 10.54 -10.48
C ILE A 307 28.19 9.73 -9.51
N GLY A 308 28.52 9.75 -8.22
CA GLY A 308 27.79 9.04 -7.17
C GLY A 308 26.37 9.55 -7.01
N GLY A 309 26.17 10.87 -7.03
CA GLY A 309 24.85 11.50 -6.99
C GLY A 309 23.99 11.14 -8.21
N ALA A 310 24.56 11.11 -9.41
CA ALA A 310 23.86 10.69 -10.62
C ALA A 310 23.43 9.21 -10.55
N VAL A 311 24.34 8.33 -10.13
CA VAL A 311 24.01 6.90 -9.96
C VAL A 311 22.94 6.70 -8.88
N ALA A 312 23.06 7.39 -7.75
CA ALA A 312 22.05 7.34 -6.68
C ALA A 312 20.66 7.82 -7.14
N ALA A 313 20.62 8.91 -7.92
CA ALA A 313 19.37 9.42 -8.49
C ALA A 313 18.74 8.42 -9.47
N ILE A 314 19.52 7.82 -10.35
CA ILE A 314 19.05 6.80 -11.30
C ILE A 314 18.51 5.60 -10.53
N LEU A 315 19.21 5.08 -9.54
CA LEU A 315 18.75 3.95 -8.73
C LEU A 315 17.47 4.28 -7.94
N ALA A 316 17.37 5.49 -7.40
CA ALA A 316 16.18 5.93 -6.69
C ALA A 316 14.95 5.98 -7.61
N VAL A 317 15.10 6.51 -8.83
CA VAL A 317 13.98 6.63 -9.78
C VAL A 317 13.61 5.29 -10.43
N THR A 318 14.58 4.43 -10.71
CA THR A 318 14.32 3.16 -11.42
C THR A 318 14.00 2.03 -10.46
N VAL A 319 14.88 1.73 -9.52
CA VAL A 319 14.76 0.55 -8.63
C VAL A 319 13.82 0.84 -7.46
N LEU A 320 14.03 1.93 -6.74
CA LEU A 320 13.26 2.22 -5.53
C LEU A 320 11.81 2.57 -5.87
N LYS A 321 11.59 3.39 -6.90
CA LYS A 321 10.24 3.71 -7.37
C LYS A 321 9.50 2.47 -7.87
N SER A 322 10.17 1.60 -8.62
CA SER A 322 9.58 0.35 -9.10
C SER A 322 9.25 -0.62 -7.95
N ALA A 323 10.11 -0.72 -6.95
CA ALA A 323 9.89 -1.58 -5.79
C ALA A 323 8.75 -1.07 -4.87
N LEU A 324 8.58 0.24 -4.76
CA LEU A 324 7.57 0.88 -3.90
C LEU A 324 6.22 1.11 -4.59
N ASN A 325 6.18 1.14 -5.93
CA ASN A 325 4.93 1.24 -6.69
C ASN A 325 4.25 -0.12 -6.91
N GLY A 326 4.62 -1.14 -6.14
CA GLY A 326 3.94 -2.44 -6.17
C GLY A 326 2.51 -2.36 -5.62
N PRO A 327 1.63 -3.29 -6.00
CA PRO A 327 0.22 -3.31 -5.57
C PRO A 327 0.02 -3.34 -4.04
N SER A 328 1.06 -3.75 -3.29
CA SER A 328 1.05 -3.77 -1.82
C SER A 328 1.34 -2.42 -1.17
N MET A 329 1.73 -1.39 -1.93
CA MET A 329 2.11 -0.07 -1.41
C MET A 329 1.41 1.08 -2.16
N TRP A 330 0.17 0.88 -2.59
CA TRP A 330 -0.65 1.85 -3.33
C TRP A 330 -0.79 3.22 -2.62
N PHE A 331 -0.63 3.25 -1.28
CA PHE A 331 -0.71 4.45 -0.44
C PHE A 331 0.62 5.19 -0.30
N PHE A 332 1.72 4.70 -0.89
CA PHE A 332 3.05 5.28 -0.73
C PHE A 332 3.44 6.12 -1.94
N THR A 333 3.62 7.42 -1.75
CA THR A 333 4.19 8.32 -2.75
C THR A 333 5.65 8.60 -2.45
N LEU A 334 6.56 8.19 -3.34
CA LEU A 334 7.99 8.44 -3.20
C LEU A 334 8.30 9.90 -3.53
N ASN A 335 8.54 10.72 -2.51
CA ASN A 335 9.06 12.07 -2.66
C ASN A 335 10.59 12.08 -2.55
N ILE A 336 11.28 12.17 -3.67
CA ILE A 336 12.74 12.22 -3.72
C ILE A 336 13.18 13.64 -3.37
N THR A 337 13.82 13.82 -2.20
CA THR A 337 14.44 15.08 -1.80
C THR A 337 15.94 15.03 -2.06
N LEU A 338 16.51 16.14 -2.58
CA LEU A 338 17.95 16.26 -2.80
C LEU A 338 18.73 16.58 -1.51
N VAL A 339 18.04 16.90 -0.43
CA VAL A 339 18.66 17.32 0.84
C VAL A 339 19.68 16.31 1.38
N PRO A 340 19.39 15.00 1.50
CA PRO A 340 20.38 14.04 1.99
C PRO A 340 21.63 13.96 1.11
N VAL A 341 21.46 14.04 -0.22
CA VAL A 341 22.58 14.00 -1.17
C VAL A 341 23.48 15.22 -1.00
N LEU A 342 22.88 16.42 -0.85
CA LEU A 342 23.63 17.65 -0.62
C LEU A 342 24.37 17.63 0.74
N VAL A 343 23.74 17.14 1.80
CA VAL A 343 24.38 17.04 3.12
C VAL A 343 25.59 16.10 3.08
N ILE A 344 25.46 14.93 2.45
CA ILE A 344 26.54 13.96 2.30
C ILE A 344 27.65 14.55 1.40
N GLY A 345 27.31 15.21 0.30
CA GLY A 345 28.26 15.84 -0.61
C GLY A 345 29.09 16.93 0.09
N VAL A 346 28.45 17.81 0.88
CA VAL A 346 29.16 18.83 1.66
C VAL A 346 30.09 18.20 2.70
N LEU A 347 29.63 17.15 3.39
CA LEU A 347 30.47 16.42 4.34
C LEU A 347 31.68 15.79 3.67
N TYR A 348 31.48 15.20 2.48
CA TYR A 348 32.55 14.59 1.69
C TYR A 348 33.58 15.62 1.21
N LEU A 349 33.15 16.80 0.74
CA LEU A 349 34.04 17.91 0.39
C LEU A 349 34.87 18.43 1.57
N LEU A 350 34.24 18.52 2.77
CA LEU A 350 34.97 18.90 3.99
C LEU A 350 36.07 17.88 4.31
N LEU A 351 35.76 16.60 4.23
CA LEU A 351 36.76 15.55 4.46
C LEU A 351 37.88 15.56 3.40
N ALA A 352 37.53 15.82 2.13
CA ALA A 352 38.47 15.97 1.05
C ALA A 352 39.48 17.12 1.27
N ALA A 353 39.06 18.17 1.95
CA ALA A 353 39.95 19.26 2.32
C ALA A 353 40.84 18.93 3.54
N VAL A 354 40.25 18.25 4.55
CA VAL A 354 40.91 17.99 5.85
C VAL A 354 41.92 16.85 5.76
N ILE A 355 41.63 15.75 5.08
CA ILE A 355 42.50 14.57 4.99
C ILE A 355 43.87 14.92 4.42
N PRO A 356 43.99 15.64 3.27
CA PRO A 356 45.31 16.03 2.74
C PRO A 356 46.12 16.87 3.71
N LEU A 357 45.47 17.76 4.47
CA LEU A 357 46.15 18.59 5.46
C LEU A 357 46.74 17.76 6.62
N ILE A 358 45.99 16.79 7.11
CA ILE A 358 46.44 15.86 8.13
C ILE A 358 47.62 15.05 7.62
N VAL A 359 47.50 14.45 6.45
CA VAL A 359 48.53 13.62 5.84
C VAL A 359 49.83 14.42 5.64
N LEU A 360 49.72 15.61 5.04
CA LEU A 360 50.89 16.48 4.85
C LEU A 360 51.51 16.96 6.16
N HIS A 361 50.72 17.14 7.23
CA HIS A 361 51.29 17.51 8.53
C HIS A 361 52.14 16.40 9.11
N PHE A 362 51.76 15.14 8.98
CA PHE A 362 52.53 13.99 9.44
C PHE A 362 53.80 13.77 8.53
N PHE A 363 53.65 13.96 7.22
CA PHE A 363 54.77 13.80 6.28
C PHE A 363 55.82 14.92 6.32
N ASN A 364 55.45 16.14 6.75
CA ASN A 364 56.34 17.28 6.76
C ASN A 364 57.27 17.35 8.01
N LYS A 365 57.33 16.31 8.84
CA LYS A 365 58.20 16.28 10.04
C LYS A 365 59.69 16.09 9.76
N GLY A 366 60.13 15.83 8.48
CA GLY A 366 61.55 15.72 8.09
C GLY A 366 62.04 16.91 7.24
N THR A 367 63.37 17.16 7.19
CA THR A 367 63.93 18.19 6.32
C THR A 367 63.85 17.82 4.84
N VAL A 368 63.81 18.81 3.93
CA VAL A 368 63.70 18.59 2.48
C VAL A 368 64.89 17.75 1.97
N VAL A 369 66.08 17.94 2.56
CA VAL A 369 67.32 17.20 2.22
C VAL A 369 67.20 15.72 2.63
N GLU A 370 66.60 15.41 3.76
CA GLU A 370 66.42 14.05 4.25
C GLU A 370 65.43 13.26 3.39
N ARG A 371 64.42 13.94 2.85
CA ARG A 371 63.41 13.37 1.93
C ARG A 371 63.97 13.06 0.54
N LEU A 372 64.95 13.79 0.09
CA LEU A 372 65.67 13.50 -1.17
C LEU A 372 66.66 12.33 -1.02
N ARG A 373 67.25 12.15 0.19
CA ARG A 373 68.24 11.11 0.49
C ARG A 373 67.64 9.72 0.79
N THR A 374 66.40 9.63 1.27
CA THR A 374 65.73 8.35 1.56
C THR A 374 65.14 7.68 0.33
N SER A 375 65.45 8.10 -0.88
CA SER A 375 64.99 7.54 -2.16
C SER A 375 66.08 6.75 -2.91
N GLU A 376 67.24 6.59 -2.35
CA GLU A 376 68.24 5.60 -2.74
C GLU A 376 68.12 4.38 -1.79
#